data_a3a89bf82225c99c8adbfcc3b8ffd3ac
#
_entry.id   a3a89bf82225c99c8adbfcc3b8ffd3ac
#
_cell.length_a   1.000
_cell.length_b   1.000
_cell.length_c   1.000
_cell.angle_alpha   90.00
_cell.angle_beta   90.00
_cell.angle_gamma   90.00
#
_symmetry.space_group_name_H-M   'P 1'
#
loop_
_entity.id
_entity.type
_entity.pdbx_description
1 polymer ?
#
loop_
_entity_poly.entity_id
_entity_poly.type
_entity_poly.pdbx_seq_one_letter_code
_entity_poly.pdbx_strand_id
1 'polypeptide(L)'
;MRVALLTREFPPDVYGGAGVHVEYLARELARLVDLTVHREAGGQREVAGGDDRSVLEAAGGPGVAAVRAHPSWAALAGSDDVLRTLSMELSMAAVAAGADVIHSHTWYTNLGGHLAALLGGVPHVMTSHSLEPRRPWKAEQLGGGYRLSSWSERIAIESAAAVVAVSAGMRADILDAYPAVDPARVHVIRNGIDTDEYRPDPATDVLERHGVDPERPTVIFVGRITRQKGLPVLLRAAAAIDPRAQLVLCAGAPDTPELLAETTALVDGLRVERGGVVWLNGMLSKPEVIQLLSHATVFVCPSVYEPLGIVNLEAMACSTAVVASRVGGIPEVVDDGVTGLLVPPDEPKALADAVNTVLADPARAAAMGRAGRERAVGEFAWAAVAERTAALYDSVAGR
;
A
#
# COMPACT_ATOMS: atom_id res chain seq x y z
N MET A 1 -11.52 -9.44 -23.58
CA MET A 1 -10.12 -9.79 -23.33
C MET A 1 -10.04 -10.52 -22.00
N ARG A 2 -9.39 -11.70 -21.98
CA ARG A 2 -9.18 -12.48 -20.75
C ARG A 2 -7.88 -12.02 -20.09
N VAL A 3 -7.96 -11.64 -18.84
CA VAL A 3 -6.81 -11.14 -18.05
C VAL A 3 -6.60 -12.05 -16.85
N ALA A 4 -5.38 -12.55 -16.66
CA ALA A 4 -4.95 -13.21 -15.44
C ALA A 4 -4.20 -12.20 -14.56
N LEU A 5 -4.77 -11.83 -13.43
CA LEU A 5 -4.17 -10.92 -12.46
C LEU A 5 -3.56 -11.74 -11.32
N LEU A 6 -2.25 -11.64 -11.14
CA LEU A 6 -1.49 -12.39 -10.17
C LEU A 6 -1.10 -11.50 -9.00
N THR A 7 -1.47 -11.90 -7.79
CA THR A 7 -1.19 -11.16 -6.56
C THR A 7 -0.89 -12.10 -5.39
N ARG A 8 -0.12 -11.63 -4.43
CA ARG A 8 0.03 -12.33 -3.16
C ARG A 8 -1.21 -12.15 -2.29
N GLU A 9 -1.65 -10.91 -2.15
CA GLU A 9 -2.72 -10.49 -1.26
C GLU A 9 -4.01 -10.24 -2.03
N PHE A 10 -5.10 -10.83 -1.57
CA PHE A 10 -6.46 -10.56 -2.04
C PHE A 10 -7.45 -10.95 -0.96
N PRO A 11 -8.65 -10.30 -0.86
CA PRO A 11 -9.63 -10.67 0.15
C PRO A 11 -9.88 -12.18 0.26
N PRO A 12 -10.03 -12.72 1.50
CA PRO A 12 -10.03 -12.00 2.77
C PRO A 12 -8.65 -11.67 3.35
N ASP A 13 -7.55 -12.06 2.71
CA ASP A 13 -6.18 -11.99 3.22
C ASP A 13 -5.46 -10.76 2.65
N VAL A 14 -5.80 -9.57 3.14
CA VAL A 14 -5.17 -8.28 2.78
C VAL A 14 -4.52 -7.67 4.01
N TYR A 15 -3.22 -7.33 3.92
CA TYR A 15 -2.47 -6.71 5.02
C TYR A 15 -1.57 -5.53 4.60
N GLY A 16 -1.43 -5.27 3.30
CA GLY A 16 -0.55 -4.22 2.77
C GLY A 16 -1.17 -3.39 1.66
N GLY A 17 -0.53 -2.27 1.33
CA GLY A 17 -1.02 -1.35 0.29
C GLY A 17 -1.12 -1.98 -1.10
N ALA A 18 -0.33 -3.01 -1.41
CA ALA A 18 -0.44 -3.74 -2.68
C ALA A 18 -1.74 -4.54 -2.74
N GLY A 19 -2.11 -5.23 -1.64
CA GLY A 19 -3.36 -5.96 -1.54
C GLY A 19 -4.58 -5.04 -1.63
N VAL A 20 -4.55 -3.90 -0.93
CA VAL A 20 -5.59 -2.85 -1.04
C VAL A 20 -5.72 -2.38 -2.49
N HIS A 21 -4.59 -2.09 -3.18
CA HIS A 21 -4.63 -1.70 -4.59
C HIS A 21 -5.30 -2.76 -5.46
N VAL A 22 -4.90 -4.03 -5.31
CA VAL A 22 -5.42 -5.12 -6.16
C VAL A 22 -6.91 -5.38 -5.90
N GLU A 23 -7.36 -5.29 -4.65
CA GLU A 23 -8.78 -5.43 -4.29
C GLU A 23 -9.66 -4.43 -5.08
N TYR A 24 -9.35 -3.14 -4.99
CA TYR A 24 -10.15 -2.12 -5.66
C TYR A 24 -9.97 -2.11 -7.18
N LEU A 25 -8.73 -2.29 -7.66
CA LEU A 25 -8.45 -2.38 -9.08
C LEU A 25 -9.20 -3.55 -9.73
N ALA A 26 -9.18 -4.74 -9.11
CA ALA A 26 -9.87 -5.92 -9.64
C ALA A 26 -11.39 -5.70 -9.73
N ARG A 27 -11.98 -5.04 -8.71
CA ARG A 27 -13.41 -4.71 -8.71
C ARG A 27 -13.81 -3.84 -9.92
N GLU A 28 -13.01 -2.84 -10.24
CA GLU A 28 -13.29 -1.94 -11.37
C GLU A 28 -12.89 -2.55 -12.72
N LEU A 29 -11.74 -3.25 -12.81
CA LEU A 29 -11.31 -3.95 -14.02
C LEU A 29 -12.29 -5.03 -14.45
N ALA A 30 -12.92 -5.72 -13.50
CA ALA A 30 -13.90 -6.76 -13.78
C ALA A 30 -15.13 -6.27 -14.55
N ARG A 31 -15.36 -4.95 -14.62
CA ARG A 31 -16.41 -4.32 -15.44
C ARG A 31 -15.96 -4.10 -16.89
N LEU A 32 -14.65 -4.16 -17.14
CA LEU A 32 -14.03 -3.80 -18.43
C LEU A 32 -13.47 -5.02 -19.16
N VAL A 33 -13.02 -6.04 -18.43
CA VAL A 33 -12.36 -7.22 -18.98
C VAL A 33 -12.85 -8.50 -18.28
N ASP A 34 -12.65 -9.66 -18.93
CA ASP A 34 -12.88 -10.98 -18.33
C ASP A 34 -11.69 -11.31 -17.40
N LEU A 35 -11.85 -11.03 -16.10
CA LEU A 35 -10.79 -11.04 -15.10
C LEU A 35 -10.80 -12.32 -14.27
N THR A 36 -9.66 -12.99 -14.22
CA THR A 36 -9.38 -14.05 -13.22
C THR A 36 -8.28 -13.58 -12.29
N VAL A 37 -8.53 -13.63 -10.99
CA VAL A 37 -7.53 -13.29 -9.96
C VAL A 37 -6.87 -14.57 -9.45
N HIS A 38 -5.54 -14.62 -9.48
CA HIS A 38 -4.71 -15.69 -8.91
C HIS A 38 -4.02 -15.14 -7.66
N ARG A 39 -4.31 -15.72 -6.48
CA ARG A 39 -3.77 -15.27 -5.20
C ARG A 39 -3.04 -16.38 -4.42
N GLU A 40 -2.24 -16.00 -3.43
CA GLU A 40 -1.72 -16.94 -2.44
C GLU A 40 -2.86 -17.54 -1.61
N ALA A 41 -2.83 -18.84 -1.33
CA ALA A 41 -3.74 -19.45 -0.37
C ALA A 41 -3.32 -19.09 1.05
N GLY A 42 -4.18 -18.39 1.82
CA GLY A 42 -3.95 -18.07 3.24
C GLY A 42 -3.77 -19.35 4.07
N GLY A 43 -2.80 -19.32 4.99
CA GLY A 43 -2.47 -20.49 5.81
C GLY A 43 -3.54 -20.77 6.88
N GLN A 44 -4.56 -21.52 6.58
CA GLN A 44 -5.43 -22.35 7.44
C GLN A 44 -6.75 -22.79 6.75
N ARG A 45 -7.00 -22.40 5.50
CA ARG A 45 -8.08 -23.04 4.73
C ARG A 45 -7.46 -23.73 3.53
N GLU A 46 -7.31 -25.04 3.61
CA GLU A 46 -7.14 -25.90 2.44
C GLU A 46 -8.39 -25.74 1.57
N VAL A 47 -8.29 -24.87 0.57
CA VAL A 47 -9.24 -24.88 -0.53
C VAL A 47 -8.64 -25.80 -1.59
N ALA A 48 -9.08 -27.05 -1.59
CA ALA A 48 -8.81 -27.97 -2.68
C ALA A 48 -9.33 -27.35 -3.98
N GLY A 49 -8.45 -26.88 -4.86
CA GLY A 49 -8.61 -26.67 -6.32
C GLY A 49 -9.97 -26.22 -6.87
N GLY A 50 -10.81 -25.54 -6.10
CA GLY A 50 -12.13 -25.11 -6.52
C GLY A 50 -12.19 -23.58 -6.69
N ASP A 51 -13.03 -23.10 -7.60
CA ASP A 51 -13.37 -21.68 -7.73
C ASP A 51 -14.02 -21.21 -6.41
N ASP A 52 -13.34 -20.34 -5.66
CA ASP A 52 -13.87 -19.81 -4.41
C ASP A 52 -14.80 -18.61 -4.70
N ARG A 53 -16.01 -18.92 -5.16
CA ARG A 53 -17.04 -17.90 -5.44
C ARG A 53 -17.46 -17.09 -4.21
N SER A 54 -17.27 -17.62 -3.00
CA SER A 54 -17.63 -16.92 -1.76
C SER A 54 -16.75 -15.68 -1.53
N VAL A 55 -15.50 -15.72 -2.01
CA VAL A 55 -14.57 -14.57 -1.98
C VAL A 55 -14.94 -13.51 -3.03
N LEU A 56 -15.52 -13.93 -4.16
CA LEU A 56 -16.03 -13.02 -5.20
C LEU A 56 -17.20 -12.16 -4.69
N GLU A 57 -18.12 -12.74 -3.91
CA GLU A 57 -19.21 -12.00 -3.29
C GLU A 57 -18.72 -11.00 -2.24
N ALA A 58 -17.68 -11.35 -1.48
CA ALA A 58 -17.05 -10.46 -0.49
C ALA A 58 -16.24 -9.33 -1.16
N ALA A 59 -15.61 -9.57 -2.31
CA ALA A 59 -14.92 -8.56 -3.11
C ALA A 59 -15.87 -7.67 -3.93
N GLY A 60 -17.17 -7.98 -3.95
CA GLY A 60 -18.28 -7.07 -4.32
C GLY A 60 -18.35 -6.61 -5.76
N GLY A 61 -17.85 -7.35 -6.75
CA GLY A 61 -17.90 -6.91 -8.14
C GLY A 61 -18.58 -7.90 -9.10
N PRO A 62 -19.61 -7.47 -9.85
CA PRO A 62 -19.99 -8.21 -11.04
C PRO A 62 -18.84 -8.15 -12.05
N GLY A 63 -18.38 -9.32 -12.53
CA GLY A 63 -17.38 -9.38 -13.62
C GLY A 63 -16.08 -10.09 -13.29
N VAL A 64 -15.68 -10.29 -12.04
CA VAL A 64 -14.56 -11.19 -11.71
C VAL A 64 -15.03 -12.62 -12.01
N ALA A 65 -14.48 -13.23 -13.06
CA ALA A 65 -14.92 -14.54 -13.52
C ALA A 65 -14.54 -15.65 -12.54
N ALA A 66 -13.37 -15.56 -11.91
CA ALA A 66 -12.89 -16.49 -10.90
C ALA A 66 -11.81 -15.90 -9.99
N VAL A 67 -11.75 -16.37 -8.74
CA VAL A 67 -10.58 -16.22 -7.87
C VAL A 67 -9.99 -17.61 -7.66
N ARG A 68 -8.69 -17.77 -7.88
CA ARG A 68 -7.96 -19.02 -7.71
C ARG A 68 -6.88 -18.87 -6.66
N ALA A 69 -6.97 -19.67 -5.59
CA ALA A 69 -5.97 -19.69 -4.53
C ALA A 69 -4.89 -20.74 -4.83
N HIS A 70 -3.64 -20.36 -4.66
CA HIS A 70 -2.47 -21.19 -4.91
C HIS A 70 -1.70 -21.42 -3.62
N PRO A 71 -1.73 -22.63 -3.05
CA PRO A 71 -0.90 -22.97 -1.90
C PRO A 71 0.57 -23.14 -2.33
N SER A 72 1.49 -22.87 -1.42
CA SER A 72 2.87 -23.33 -1.58
C SER A 72 2.93 -24.86 -1.57
N TRP A 73 3.91 -25.45 -2.27
CA TRP A 73 4.04 -26.89 -2.34
C TRP A 73 4.36 -27.51 -0.99
N ALA A 74 3.62 -28.54 -0.58
CA ALA A 74 3.78 -29.23 0.70
C ALA A 74 5.22 -29.77 0.91
N ALA A 75 5.90 -30.16 -0.17
CA ALA A 75 7.30 -30.59 -0.13
C ALA A 75 8.27 -29.50 0.36
N LEU A 76 7.87 -28.23 0.30
CA LEU A 76 8.66 -27.06 0.72
C LEU A 76 8.18 -26.44 2.04
N ALA A 77 7.29 -27.10 2.78
CA ALA A 77 6.72 -26.55 4.02
C ALA A 77 7.76 -26.17 5.09
N GLY A 78 8.90 -26.87 5.13
CA GLY A 78 10.02 -26.58 6.04
C GLY A 78 11.13 -25.73 5.44
N SER A 79 10.94 -25.24 4.21
CA SER A 79 11.96 -24.48 3.48
C SER A 79 11.82 -22.97 3.73
N ASP A 80 12.79 -22.21 3.22
CA ASP A 80 12.80 -20.75 3.20
C ASP A 80 11.51 -20.20 2.54
N ASP A 81 11.00 -19.09 3.07
CA ASP A 81 9.78 -18.43 2.58
C ASP A 81 9.84 -18.08 1.10
N VAL A 82 11.03 -17.75 0.60
CA VAL A 82 11.23 -17.42 -0.81
C VAL A 82 11.01 -18.65 -1.70
N LEU A 83 11.48 -19.83 -1.28
CA LEU A 83 11.24 -21.08 -2.05
C LEU A 83 9.76 -21.46 -2.05
N ARG A 84 9.06 -21.24 -0.93
CA ARG A 84 7.60 -21.43 -0.87
C ARG A 84 6.89 -20.47 -1.83
N THR A 85 7.29 -19.20 -1.85
CA THR A 85 6.77 -18.20 -2.80
C THR A 85 6.99 -18.63 -4.24
N LEU A 86 8.20 -19.06 -4.61
CA LEU A 86 8.49 -19.52 -5.97
C LEU A 86 7.64 -20.73 -6.38
N SER A 87 7.35 -21.67 -5.45
CA SER A 87 6.48 -22.81 -5.75
C SER A 87 5.04 -22.39 -6.07
N MET A 88 4.53 -21.38 -5.38
CA MET A 88 3.24 -20.76 -5.65
C MET A 88 3.24 -20.08 -7.03
N GLU A 89 4.28 -19.31 -7.34
CA GLU A 89 4.44 -18.64 -8.64
C GLU A 89 4.44 -19.63 -9.80
N LEU A 90 5.12 -20.78 -9.66
CA LEU A 90 5.08 -21.85 -10.66
C LEU A 90 3.67 -22.42 -10.86
N SER A 91 2.91 -22.60 -9.75
CA SER A 91 1.52 -23.04 -9.81
C SER A 91 0.61 -22.00 -10.50
N MET A 92 0.83 -20.71 -10.24
CA MET A 92 0.12 -19.62 -10.94
C MET A 92 0.45 -19.60 -12.43
N ALA A 93 1.73 -19.72 -12.79
CA ALA A 93 2.19 -19.72 -14.18
C ALA A 93 1.53 -20.82 -15.01
N ALA A 94 1.42 -22.03 -14.43
CA ALA A 94 0.85 -23.19 -15.13
C ALA A 94 -0.63 -23.00 -15.53
N VAL A 95 -1.42 -22.24 -14.77
CA VAL A 95 -2.86 -22.06 -15.02
C VAL A 95 -3.20 -20.70 -15.63
N ALA A 96 -2.33 -19.70 -15.52
CA ALA A 96 -2.54 -18.36 -16.07
C ALA A 96 -2.23 -18.26 -17.57
N ALA A 97 -1.46 -19.17 -18.13
CA ALA A 97 -0.99 -19.15 -19.54
C ALA A 97 -2.12 -19.16 -20.61
N GLY A 98 -3.37 -19.41 -20.21
CA GLY A 98 -4.54 -19.35 -21.09
C GLY A 98 -5.17 -17.96 -21.25
N ALA A 99 -4.67 -16.93 -20.55
CA ALA A 99 -5.16 -15.57 -20.67
C ALA A 99 -4.62 -14.86 -21.93
N ASP A 100 -5.21 -13.72 -22.29
CA ASP A 100 -4.74 -12.87 -23.39
C ASP A 100 -3.68 -11.86 -22.90
N VAL A 101 -3.71 -11.52 -21.61
CA VAL A 101 -2.73 -10.67 -20.90
C VAL A 101 -2.50 -11.23 -19.51
N ILE A 102 -1.25 -11.24 -19.05
CA ILE A 102 -0.88 -11.56 -17.68
C ILE A 102 -0.50 -10.26 -16.97
N HIS A 103 -1.08 -9.99 -15.79
CA HIS A 103 -0.74 -8.83 -14.97
C HIS A 103 -0.32 -9.27 -13.56
N SER A 104 0.93 -9.02 -13.18
CA SER A 104 1.47 -9.38 -11.87
C SER A 104 1.71 -8.17 -10.97
N HIS A 105 1.63 -8.39 -9.65
CA HIS A 105 1.82 -7.37 -8.63
C HIS A 105 2.85 -7.82 -7.60
N THR A 106 3.92 -7.04 -7.43
CA THR A 106 5.05 -7.30 -6.53
C THR A 106 5.92 -8.51 -6.92
N TRP A 107 7.12 -8.60 -6.35
CA TRP A 107 8.04 -9.70 -6.62
C TRP A 107 7.49 -11.09 -6.26
N TYR A 108 6.51 -11.16 -5.37
CA TYR A 108 5.85 -12.42 -4.96
C TYR A 108 5.08 -13.13 -6.07
N THR A 109 4.85 -12.46 -7.20
CA THR A 109 4.12 -13.03 -8.36
C THR A 109 4.74 -12.65 -9.70
N ASN A 110 5.79 -11.84 -9.68
CA ASN A 110 6.40 -11.30 -10.89
C ASN A 110 7.06 -12.38 -11.76
N LEU A 111 7.76 -13.36 -11.15
CA LEU A 111 8.35 -14.46 -11.90
C LEU A 111 7.26 -15.37 -12.46
N GLY A 112 6.21 -15.65 -11.68
CA GLY A 112 5.05 -16.40 -12.14
C GLY A 112 4.38 -15.74 -13.35
N GLY A 113 4.23 -14.41 -13.32
CA GLY A 113 3.71 -13.62 -14.44
C GLY A 113 4.59 -13.71 -15.68
N HIS A 114 5.89 -13.57 -15.51
CA HIS A 114 6.85 -13.71 -16.60
C HIS A 114 6.81 -15.10 -17.24
N LEU A 115 6.82 -16.16 -16.43
CA LEU A 115 6.75 -17.53 -16.91
C LEU A 115 5.42 -17.85 -17.61
N ALA A 116 4.28 -17.39 -17.07
CA ALA A 116 2.97 -17.54 -17.68
C ALA A 116 2.91 -16.89 -19.07
N ALA A 117 3.48 -15.68 -19.19
CA ALA A 117 3.56 -14.96 -20.45
C ALA A 117 4.41 -15.69 -21.51
N LEU A 118 5.56 -16.22 -21.10
CA LEU A 118 6.41 -17.04 -21.99
C LEU A 118 5.70 -18.30 -22.46
N LEU A 119 5.03 -19.02 -21.54
CA LEU A 119 4.28 -20.25 -21.87
C LEU A 119 3.09 -19.98 -22.79
N GLY A 120 2.38 -18.87 -22.57
CA GLY A 120 1.20 -18.50 -23.34
C GLY A 120 1.51 -17.74 -24.63
N GLY A 121 2.73 -17.23 -24.81
CA GLY A 121 3.08 -16.32 -25.90
C GLY A 121 2.30 -15.00 -25.85
N VAL A 122 1.98 -14.51 -24.65
CA VAL A 122 1.13 -13.32 -24.41
C VAL A 122 1.89 -12.22 -23.66
N PRO A 123 1.47 -10.95 -23.75
CA PRO A 123 2.15 -9.87 -23.04
C PRO A 123 2.03 -10.02 -21.52
N HIS A 124 3.15 -9.70 -20.84
CA HIS A 124 3.22 -9.52 -19.40
C HIS A 124 3.20 -8.03 -19.06
N VAL A 125 2.23 -7.62 -18.28
CA VAL A 125 2.18 -6.31 -17.60
C VAL A 125 2.52 -6.53 -16.14
N MET A 126 3.32 -5.66 -15.53
CA MET A 126 3.55 -5.72 -14.09
C MET A 126 3.34 -4.36 -13.43
N THR A 127 2.76 -4.34 -12.23
CA THR A 127 2.69 -3.14 -11.39
C THR A 127 3.74 -3.19 -10.30
N SER A 128 4.59 -2.15 -10.25
CA SER A 128 5.58 -1.97 -9.19
C SER A 128 5.00 -1.15 -8.05
N HIS A 129 4.79 -1.80 -6.90
CA HIS A 129 4.33 -1.17 -5.66
C HIS A 129 5.49 -0.76 -4.75
N SER A 130 6.68 -1.24 -5.02
CA SER A 130 7.95 -0.93 -4.35
C SER A 130 9.07 -1.57 -5.16
N LEU A 131 10.31 -1.18 -4.88
CA LEU A 131 11.50 -1.76 -5.52
C LEU A 131 12.42 -2.36 -4.48
N GLU A 132 12.89 -3.58 -4.72
CA GLU A 132 13.86 -4.26 -3.84
C GLU A 132 15.14 -3.43 -3.67
N PRO A 133 15.78 -2.87 -4.72
CA PRO A 133 16.97 -2.04 -4.57
C PRO A 133 16.76 -0.77 -3.72
N ARG A 134 15.54 -0.28 -3.60
CA ARG A 134 15.19 0.89 -2.77
C ARG A 134 14.86 0.52 -1.32
N ARG A 135 14.87 -0.77 -0.99
CA ARG A 135 14.55 -1.31 0.34
C ARG A 135 15.65 -2.26 0.84
N PRO A 136 16.92 -1.83 0.96
CA PRO A 136 18.03 -2.71 1.33
C PRO A 136 17.85 -3.36 2.72
N TRP A 137 17.09 -2.73 3.62
CA TRP A 137 16.71 -3.29 4.92
C TRP A 137 15.84 -4.57 4.82
N LYS A 138 15.26 -4.87 3.66
CA LYS A 138 14.57 -6.14 3.41
C LYS A 138 15.49 -7.35 3.56
N ALA A 139 16.80 -7.18 3.43
CA ALA A 139 17.77 -8.22 3.72
C ALA A 139 17.73 -8.66 5.20
N GLU A 140 17.32 -7.78 6.13
CA GLU A 140 17.12 -8.12 7.55
C GLU A 140 15.96 -9.11 7.73
N GLN A 141 14.91 -8.97 6.90
CA GLN A 141 13.72 -9.81 6.93
C GLN A 141 13.87 -11.12 6.11
N LEU A 142 14.45 -11.03 4.92
CA LEU A 142 14.50 -12.13 3.95
C LEU A 142 15.83 -12.89 3.96
N GLY A 143 16.87 -12.37 4.64
CA GLY A 143 18.18 -13.00 4.65
C GLY A 143 18.71 -13.29 3.24
N GLY A 144 19.11 -14.54 2.99
CA GLY A 144 19.55 -15.00 1.66
C GLY A 144 18.48 -14.90 0.58
N GLY A 145 17.22 -14.92 0.94
CA GLY A 145 16.07 -14.79 0.04
C GLY A 145 15.98 -13.44 -0.66
N TYR A 146 16.58 -12.37 -0.07
CA TYR A 146 16.62 -11.05 -0.69
C TYR A 146 17.31 -11.03 -2.08
N ARG A 147 18.27 -11.91 -2.31
CA ARG A 147 18.91 -12.04 -3.64
C ARG A 147 17.94 -12.62 -4.67
N LEU A 148 17.10 -13.57 -4.25
CA LEU A 148 16.09 -14.17 -5.13
C LEU A 148 14.94 -13.21 -5.42
N SER A 149 14.44 -12.48 -4.42
CA SER A 149 13.40 -11.47 -4.64
C SER A 149 13.87 -10.37 -5.59
N SER A 150 15.10 -9.85 -5.38
CA SER A 150 15.71 -8.84 -6.24
C SER A 150 15.96 -9.36 -7.67
N TRP A 151 16.36 -10.62 -7.82
CA TRP A 151 16.54 -11.24 -9.13
C TRP A 151 15.19 -11.43 -9.85
N SER A 152 14.17 -11.93 -9.17
CA SER A 152 12.82 -12.13 -9.70
C SER A 152 12.21 -10.81 -10.17
N GLU A 153 12.30 -9.75 -9.33
CA GLU A 153 11.82 -8.42 -9.68
C GLU A 153 12.53 -7.87 -10.92
N ARG A 154 13.87 -7.97 -10.98
CA ARG A 154 14.65 -7.49 -12.12
C ARG A 154 14.25 -8.19 -13.42
N ILE A 155 14.18 -9.51 -13.44
CA ILE A 155 13.80 -10.28 -14.63
C ILE A 155 12.43 -9.84 -15.14
N ALA A 156 11.46 -9.70 -14.24
CA ALA A 156 10.12 -9.28 -14.61
C ALA A 156 10.10 -7.85 -15.17
N ILE A 157 10.74 -6.89 -14.52
CA ILE A 157 10.80 -5.49 -14.96
C ILE A 157 11.50 -5.37 -16.33
N GLU A 158 12.64 -6.03 -16.51
CA GLU A 158 13.42 -5.94 -17.74
C GLU A 158 12.73 -6.62 -18.95
N SER A 159 11.90 -7.65 -18.71
CA SER A 159 11.24 -8.45 -19.76
C SER A 159 9.77 -8.11 -20.01
N ALA A 160 9.08 -7.42 -19.09
CA ALA A 160 7.66 -7.09 -19.22
C ALA A 160 7.38 -6.27 -20.49
N ALA A 161 6.24 -6.52 -21.14
CA ALA A 161 5.74 -5.70 -22.26
C ALA A 161 5.41 -4.26 -21.78
N ALA A 162 4.90 -4.13 -20.56
CA ALA A 162 4.71 -2.85 -19.89
C ALA A 162 4.91 -2.96 -18.38
N VAL A 163 5.48 -1.92 -17.78
CA VAL A 163 5.67 -1.74 -16.33
C VAL A 163 4.81 -0.57 -15.88
N VAL A 164 3.89 -0.81 -14.96
CA VAL A 164 3.10 0.23 -14.32
C VAL A 164 3.83 0.73 -13.07
N ALA A 165 4.22 1.99 -13.09
CA ALA A 165 4.73 2.72 -11.95
C ALA A 165 3.57 3.46 -11.26
N VAL A 166 3.41 3.29 -9.95
CA VAL A 166 2.31 3.91 -9.19
C VAL A 166 2.47 5.41 -8.96
N SER A 167 3.57 6.00 -9.41
CA SER A 167 3.85 7.45 -9.39
C SER A 167 4.95 7.81 -10.39
N ALA A 168 5.12 9.09 -10.70
CA ALA A 168 6.26 9.58 -11.48
C ALA A 168 7.58 9.39 -10.70
N GLY A 169 7.54 9.54 -9.36
CA GLY A 169 8.67 9.18 -8.49
C GLY A 169 9.07 7.72 -8.62
N MET A 170 8.11 6.80 -8.59
CA MET A 170 8.37 5.36 -8.80
C MET A 170 8.92 5.09 -10.22
N ARG A 171 8.40 5.79 -11.24
CA ARG A 171 8.96 5.66 -12.60
C ARG A 171 10.42 6.06 -12.66
N ALA A 172 10.80 7.16 -12.02
CA ALA A 172 12.19 7.58 -11.92
C ALA A 172 13.05 6.55 -11.18
N ASP A 173 12.56 6.00 -10.06
CA ASP A 173 13.24 4.95 -9.31
C ASP A 173 13.44 3.66 -10.11
N ILE A 174 12.45 3.25 -10.93
CA ILE A 174 12.55 2.08 -11.82
C ILE A 174 13.67 2.29 -12.85
N LEU A 175 13.68 3.45 -13.53
CA LEU A 175 14.65 3.74 -14.58
C LEU A 175 16.08 3.91 -14.02
N ASP A 176 16.22 4.39 -12.80
CA ASP A 176 17.52 4.48 -12.12
C ASP A 176 18.02 3.10 -11.65
N ALA A 177 17.14 2.29 -11.06
CA ALA A 177 17.51 0.96 -10.54
C ALA A 177 17.73 -0.07 -11.66
N TYR A 178 17.03 0.06 -12.79
CA TYR A 178 17.03 -0.87 -13.92
C TYR A 178 17.26 -0.15 -15.26
N PRO A 179 18.48 0.35 -15.51
CA PRO A 179 18.79 1.19 -16.68
C PRO A 179 18.68 0.45 -18.04
N ALA A 180 18.53 -0.87 -18.04
CA ALA A 180 18.27 -1.65 -19.25
C ALA A 180 16.81 -1.59 -19.72
N VAL A 181 15.90 -1.06 -18.89
CA VAL A 181 14.47 -0.94 -19.23
C VAL A 181 14.26 0.23 -20.18
N ASP A 182 13.55 -0.04 -21.28
CA ASP A 182 13.10 1.02 -22.19
C ASP A 182 12.11 1.97 -21.47
N PRO A 183 12.43 3.26 -21.33
CA PRO A 183 11.55 4.23 -20.70
C PRO A 183 10.13 4.31 -21.29
N ALA A 184 9.95 3.93 -22.57
CA ALA A 184 8.66 3.90 -23.23
C ALA A 184 7.74 2.79 -22.70
N ARG A 185 8.29 1.74 -22.11
CA ARG A 185 7.53 0.65 -21.46
C ARG A 185 7.10 0.95 -20.02
N VAL A 186 7.59 2.04 -19.41
CA VAL A 186 7.25 2.39 -18.02
C VAL A 186 6.16 3.46 -18.00
N HIS A 187 4.96 3.05 -17.64
CA HIS A 187 3.75 3.89 -17.63
C HIS A 187 3.38 4.31 -16.22
N VAL A 188 3.00 5.57 -16.02
CA VAL A 188 2.54 6.05 -14.72
C VAL A 188 1.03 5.88 -14.63
N ILE A 189 0.57 4.99 -13.75
CA ILE A 189 -0.84 4.84 -13.38
C ILE A 189 -0.90 4.87 -11.86
N ARG A 190 -1.37 6.01 -11.30
CA ARG A 190 -1.44 6.20 -9.84
C ARG A 190 -2.49 5.29 -9.22
N ASN A 191 -2.29 4.91 -7.95
CA ASN A 191 -3.33 4.23 -7.18
C ASN A 191 -4.53 5.16 -6.95
N GLY A 192 -5.68 4.56 -6.75
CA GLY A 192 -6.91 5.27 -6.40
C GLY A 192 -7.25 5.21 -4.91
N ILE A 193 -8.39 5.80 -4.58
CA ILE A 193 -9.06 5.71 -3.30
C ILE A 193 -10.57 5.54 -3.51
N ASP A 194 -11.22 4.72 -2.67
CA ASP A 194 -12.68 4.62 -2.63
C ASP A 194 -13.22 5.70 -1.69
N THR A 195 -13.71 6.80 -2.26
CA THR A 195 -14.22 7.94 -1.50
C THR A 195 -15.63 7.79 -0.99
N ASP A 196 -16.33 6.72 -1.35
CA ASP A 196 -17.62 6.32 -0.76
C ASP A 196 -17.39 5.52 0.53
N GLU A 197 -16.35 4.68 0.57
CA GLU A 197 -15.90 3.98 1.77
C GLU A 197 -15.12 4.92 2.70
N TYR A 198 -14.04 5.57 2.20
CA TYR A 198 -13.26 6.54 2.94
C TYR A 198 -13.89 7.92 2.86
N ARG A 199 -14.66 8.27 3.88
CA ARG A 199 -15.35 9.55 4.02
C ARG A 199 -15.41 9.97 5.49
N PRO A 200 -15.62 11.26 5.79
CA PRO A 200 -15.78 11.70 7.17
C PRO A 200 -16.88 10.92 7.91
N ASP A 201 -16.51 10.33 9.04
CA ASP A 201 -17.40 9.63 9.96
C ASP A 201 -17.53 10.46 11.24
N PRO A 202 -18.75 11.00 11.57
CA PRO A 202 -18.96 11.81 12.76
C PRO A 202 -19.11 11.01 14.08
N ALA A 203 -19.17 9.67 14.02
CA ALA A 203 -19.29 8.83 15.22
C ALA A 203 -18.01 8.86 16.05
N THR A 204 -18.10 8.60 17.36
CA THR A 204 -16.97 8.67 18.33
C THR A 204 -16.78 7.39 19.13
N ASP A 205 -17.59 6.36 18.91
CA ASP A 205 -17.56 5.11 19.67
C ASP A 205 -16.23 4.36 19.59
N VAL A 206 -15.53 4.46 18.45
CA VAL A 206 -14.18 3.90 18.27
C VAL A 206 -13.16 4.69 19.09
N LEU A 207 -13.25 6.02 19.11
CA LEU A 207 -12.37 6.87 19.89
C LEU A 207 -12.49 6.51 21.38
N GLU A 208 -13.74 6.47 21.89
CA GLU A 208 -14.02 6.11 23.29
C GLU A 208 -13.50 4.72 23.64
N ARG A 209 -13.73 3.73 22.79
CA ARG A 209 -13.25 2.34 22.96
C ARG A 209 -11.73 2.26 23.09
N HIS A 210 -11.03 3.11 22.37
CA HIS A 210 -9.56 3.13 22.35
C HIS A 210 -8.94 4.18 23.29
N GLY A 211 -9.75 4.90 24.07
CA GLY A 211 -9.27 5.91 25.00
C GLY A 211 -8.68 7.16 24.32
N VAL A 212 -9.17 7.47 23.12
CA VAL A 212 -8.85 8.70 22.38
C VAL A 212 -9.86 9.76 22.77
N ASP A 213 -9.40 10.90 23.26
CA ASP A 213 -10.26 12.01 23.68
C ASP A 213 -10.68 12.83 22.45
N PRO A 214 -11.98 12.88 22.08
CA PRO A 214 -12.43 13.61 20.90
C PRO A 214 -12.29 15.13 21.01
N GLU A 215 -12.15 15.67 22.23
CA GLU A 215 -12.03 17.12 22.45
C GLU A 215 -10.57 17.61 22.36
N ARG A 216 -9.59 16.70 22.33
CA ARG A 216 -8.18 17.04 22.22
C ARG A 216 -7.72 17.07 20.76
N PRO A 217 -6.89 18.06 20.37
CA PRO A 217 -6.19 18.00 19.09
C PRO A 217 -5.44 16.67 18.95
N THR A 218 -5.62 16.00 17.81
CA THR A 218 -5.08 14.64 17.60
C THR A 218 -4.09 14.62 16.45
N VAL A 219 -2.89 14.15 16.74
CA VAL A 219 -1.86 13.77 15.75
C VAL A 219 -1.94 12.27 15.56
N ILE A 220 -2.27 11.80 14.35
CA ILE A 220 -2.43 10.37 14.09
C ILE A 220 -1.39 9.85 13.10
N PHE A 221 -0.89 8.64 13.37
CA PHE A 221 -0.10 7.83 12.46
C PHE A 221 -0.84 6.52 12.17
N VAL A 222 -0.89 6.11 10.91
CA VAL A 222 -1.46 4.82 10.49
C VAL A 222 -0.44 4.10 9.60
N GLY A 223 -0.03 2.90 10.02
CA GLY A 223 0.89 2.11 9.22
C GLY A 223 1.54 0.96 9.98
N ARG A 224 2.20 0.08 9.23
CA ARG A 224 3.00 -1.01 9.81
C ARG A 224 4.26 -0.46 10.48
N ILE A 225 4.77 -1.19 11.46
CA ILE A 225 6.06 -0.90 12.09
C ILE A 225 7.17 -1.41 11.15
N THR A 226 7.60 -0.56 10.24
CA THR A 226 8.64 -0.85 9.26
C THR A 226 9.62 0.32 9.18
N ARG A 227 10.87 0.07 8.77
CA ARG A 227 11.85 1.16 8.55
C ARG A 227 11.34 2.14 7.49
N GLN A 228 10.65 1.63 6.48
CA GLN A 228 10.06 2.41 5.40
C GLN A 228 9.11 3.51 5.92
N LYS A 229 8.25 3.18 6.89
CA LYS A 229 7.18 4.07 7.38
C LYS A 229 7.67 5.16 8.33
N GLY A 230 8.92 5.11 8.79
CA GLY A 230 9.56 6.17 9.55
C GLY A 230 8.93 6.46 10.93
N LEU A 231 8.23 5.50 11.54
CA LEU A 231 7.62 5.70 12.87
C LEU A 231 8.63 6.22 13.92
N PRO A 232 9.89 5.74 13.96
CA PRO A 232 10.88 6.32 14.89
C PRO A 232 11.16 7.80 14.66
N VAL A 233 10.99 8.33 13.44
CA VAL A 233 11.14 9.77 13.15
C VAL A 233 10.04 10.57 13.86
N LEU A 234 8.77 10.08 13.74
CA LEU A 234 7.65 10.69 14.45
C LEU A 234 7.82 10.63 15.97
N LEU A 235 8.26 9.48 16.51
CA LEU A 235 8.45 9.31 17.95
C LEU A 235 9.55 10.27 18.49
N ARG A 236 10.63 10.48 17.74
CA ARG A 236 11.64 11.50 18.07
C ARG A 236 11.11 12.94 17.95
N ALA A 237 10.25 13.20 16.95
CA ALA A 237 9.61 14.51 16.78
C ALA A 237 8.61 14.82 17.89
N ALA A 238 7.97 13.80 18.45
CA ALA A 238 6.83 13.91 19.37
C ALA A 238 7.15 14.68 20.66
N ALA A 239 8.40 14.67 21.14
CA ALA A 239 8.84 15.45 22.28
C ALA A 239 8.70 16.97 22.05
N ALA A 240 8.81 17.44 20.80
CA ALA A 240 8.68 18.84 20.42
C ALA A 240 7.28 19.21 19.88
N ILE A 241 6.37 18.26 19.76
CA ILE A 241 4.96 18.52 19.39
C ILE A 241 4.21 19.05 20.60
N ASP A 242 3.30 20.00 20.37
CA ASP A 242 2.46 20.64 21.40
C ASP A 242 1.89 19.58 22.38
N PRO A 243 2.20 19.67 23.69
CA PRO A 243 1.78 18.66 24.67
C PRO A 243 0.26 18.64 24.91
N ARG A 244 -0.48 19.66 24.46
CA ARG A 244 -1.95 19.64 24.47
C ARG A 244 -2.52 18.65 23.49
N ALA A 245 -1.82 18.38 22.39
CA ALA A 245 -2.24 17.36 21.43
C ALA A 245 -2.00 15.95 21.99
N GLN A 246 -2.89 15.02 21.67
CA GLN A 246 -2.65 13.60 21.86
C GLN A 246 -2.03 12.98 20.61
N LEU A 247 -1.24 11.94 20.81
CA LEU A 247 -0.59 11.17 19.74
C LEU A 247 -1.24 9.81 19.65
N VAL A 248 -1.90 9.51 18.55
CA VAL A 248 -2.55 8.23 18.27
C VAL A 248 -1.72 7.46 17.25
N LEU A 249 -1.17 6.33 17.66
CA LEU A 249 -0.32 5.47 16.85
C LEU A 249 -1.08 4.19 16.48
N CYS A 250 -1.70 4.17 15.30
CA CYS A 250 -2.27 2.95 14.72
C CYS A 250 -1.13 2.19 14.04
N ALA A 251 -0.31 1.50 14.84
CA ALA A 251 0.95 0.92 14.40
C ALA A 251 1.11 -0.51 14.91
N GLY A 252 1.07 -1.48 13.98
CA GLY A 252 1.23 -2.91 14.25
C GLY A 252 2.06 -3.61 13.17
N ALA A 253 2.01 -4.94 13.14
CA ALA A 253 2.66 -5.78 12.15
C ALA A 253 4.13 -5.41 11.90
N PRO A 254 5.03 -5.56 12.90
CA PRO A 254 6.45 -5.24 12.75
C PRO A 254 7.13 -6.16 11.74
N ASP A 255 8.07 -5.60 10.96
CA ASP A 255 8.87 -6.38 10.00
C ASP A 255 9.84 -7.34 10.73
N THR A 256 10.35 -6.94 11.91
CA THR A 256 11.22 -7.76 12.76
C THR A 256 10.95 -7.55 14.25
N PRO A 257 11.27 -8.54 15.13
CA PRO A 257 11.16 -8.39 16.59
C PRO A 257 12.00 -7.23 17.15
N GLU A 258 13.18 -6.98 16.57
CA GLU A 258 14.10 -5.92 17.00
C GLU A 258 13.45 -4.53 16.77
N LEU A 259 12.79 -4.36 15.62
CA LEU A 259 12.10 -3.12 15.29
C LEU A 259 10.89 -2.88 16.22
N LEU A 260 10.20 -3.94 16.62
CA LEU A 260 9.16 -3.86 17.65
C LEU A 260 9.73 -3.41 18.99
N ALA A 261 10.84 -4.01 19.43
CA ALA A 261 11.50 -3.65 20.68
C ALA A 261 11.98 -2.19 20.69
N GLU A 262 12.61 -1.73 19.59
CA GLU A 262 13.01 -0.33 19.40
C GLU A 262 11.79 0.61 19.51
N THR A 263 10.71 0.30 18.80
CA THR A 263 9.48 1.11 18.84
C THR A 263 8.88 1.15 20.23
N THR A 264 8.83 0.01 20.93
CA THR A 264 8.31 -0.07 22.31
C THR A 264 9.10 0.82 23.26
N ALA A 265 10.44 0.73 23.19
CA ALA A 265 11.29 1.57 24.02
C ALA A 265 11.10 3.07 23.78
N LEU A 266 10.94 3.49 22.52
CA LEU A 266 10.66 4.89 22.17
C LEU A 266 9.28 5.35 22.67
N VAL A 267 8.25 4.52 22.53
CA VAL A 267 6.89 4.86 23.04
C VAL A 267 6.88 4.94 24.56
N ASP A 268 7.52 4.01 25.25
CA ASP A 268 7.58 4.01 26.72
C ASP A 268 8.37 5.20 27.25
N GLY A 269 9.50 5.55 26.61
CA GLY A 269 10.24 6.77 26.92
C GLY A 269 9.37 8.02 26.71
N LEU A 270 8.66 8.10 25.61
CA LEU A 270 7.77 9.22 25.31
C LEU A 270 6.62 9.37 26.32
N ARG A 271 6.06 8.27 26.81
CA ARG A 271 5.01 8.26 27.85
C ARG A 271 5.48 8.80 29.19
N VAL A 272 6.79 8.74 29.48
CA VAL A 272 7.38 9.36 30.67
C VAL A 272 7.47 10.89 30.51
N GLU A 273 7.73 11.35 29.29
CA GLU A 273 7.96 12.77 28.99
C GLU A 273 6.66 13.54 28.74
N ARG A 274 5.62 12.88 28.18
CA ARG A 274 4.34 13.51 27.87
C ARG A 274 3.16 12.58 28.07
N GLY A 275 2.00 13.16 28.43
CA GLY A 275 0.71 12.47 28.44
C GLY A 275 0.09 12.37 27.03
N GLY A 276 -0.97 11.57 26.94
CA GLY A 276 -1.79 11.47 25.72
C GLY A 276 -1.12 10.69 24.59
N VAL A 277 -0.35 9.65 24.91
CA VAL A 277 0.21 8.73 23.91
C VAL A 277 -0.61 7.43 23.90
N VAL A 278 -1.43 7.27 22.89
CA VAL A 278 -2.27 6.10 22.64
C VAL A 278 -1.61 5.26 21.54
N TRP A 279 -1.25 4.04 21.85
CA TRP A 279 -0.68 3.10 20.88
C TRP A 279 -1.60 1.90 20.68
N LEU A 280 -2.14 1.79 19.47
CA LEU A 280 -3.01 0.73 18.99
C LEU A 280 -2.15 -0.24 18.16
N ASN A 281 -1.63 -1.29 18.79
CA ASN A 281 -0.67 -2.21 18.19
C ASN A 281 -1.31 -3.42 17.50
N GLY A 282 -2.64 -3.50 17.48
CA GLY A 282 -3.42 -4.53 16.77
C GLY A 282 -3.76 -4.12 15.35
N MET A 283 -4.28 -5.10 14.58
CA MET A 283 -4.90 -4.81 13.28
C MET A 283 -6.26 -4.14 13.54
N LEU A 284 -6.41 -2.91 13.11
CA LEU A 284 -7.68 -2.19 13.13
C LEU A 284 -8.48 -2.52 11.86
N SER A 285 -9.80 -2.56 11.98
CA SER A 285 -10.68 -2.65 10.83
C SER A 285 -10.71 -1.33 10.05
N LYS A 286 -11.06 -1.38 8.76
CA LYS A 286 -11.21 -0.17 7.94
C LYS A 286 -12.14 0.88 8.58
N PRO A 287 -13.35 0.52 9.08
CA PRO A 287 -14.21 1.49 9.77
C PRO A 287 -13.55 2.17 10.99
N GLU A 288 -12.77 1.42 11.78
CA GLU A 288 -12.04 2.01 12.92
C GLU A 288 -11.00 3.01 12.45
N VAL A 289 -10.23 2.69 11.40
CA VAL A 289 -9.24 3.62 10.82
C VAL A 289 -9.93 4.86 10.25
N ILE A 290 -11.05 4.72 9.54
CA ILE A 290 -11.82 5.84 8.98
C ILE A 290 -12.30 6.78 10.08
N GLN A 291 -12.87 6.25 11.17
CA GLN A 291 -13.35 7.07 12.27
C GLN A 291 -12.20 7.80 12.98
N LEU A 292 -11.08 7.10 13.27
CA LEU A 292 -9.88 7.72 13.86
C LEU A 292 -9.28 8.80 12.98
N LEU A 293 -9.20 8.58 11.65
CA LEU A 293 -8.74 9.60 10.70
C LEU A 293 -9.70 10.79 10.68
N SER A 294 -11.01 10.56 10.66
CA SER A 294 -12.02 11.62 10.57
C SER A 294 -12.00 12.60 11.74
N HIS A 295 -11.56 12.15 12.91
CA HIS A 295 -11.44 12.97 14.11
C HIS A 295 -10.01 13.49 14.38
N ALA A 296 -9.05 13.12 13.53
CA ALA A 296 -7.67 13.61 13.69
C ALA A 296 -7.54 15.05 13.18
N THR A 297 -6.80 15.89 13.94
CA THR A 297 -6.43 17.24 13.50
C THR A 297 -5.42 17.17 12.36
N VAL A 298 -4.49 16.22 12.45
CA VAL A 298 -3.44 16.03 11.46
C VAL A 298 -3.01 14.56 11.37
N PHE A 299 -2.96 14.04 10.16
CA PHE A 299 -2.33 12.76 9.86
C PHE A 299 -0.85 12.98 9.52
N VAL A 300 0.03 12.14 10.08
CA VAL A 300 1.48 12.23 9.85
C VAL A 300 2.00 11.02 9.11
N CYS A 301 2.65 11.25 7.95
CA CYS A 301 3.31 10.25 7.13
C CYS A 301 4.83 10.50 7.05
N PRO A 302 5.62 10.06 8.04
CA PRO A 302 7.05 10.35 8.14
C PRO A 302 7.91 9.36 7.34
N SER A 303 7.36 8.78 6.28
CA SER A 303 8.00 7.74 5.49
C SER A 303 9.36 8.19 4.94
N VAL A 304 10.34 7.28 4.95
CA VAL A 304 11.65 7.49 4.33
C VAL A 304 11.68 7.00 2.87
N TYR A 305 10.74 6.14 2.53
CA TYR A 305 10.47 5.69 1.17
C TYR A 305 8.97 5.42 1.02
N GLU A 306 8.34 6.01 0.01
CA GLU A 306 6.91 5.85 -0.23
C GLU A 306 6.60 5.89 -1.74
N PRO A 307 6.27 4.76 -2.35
CA PRO A 307 5.97 4.68 -3.78
C PRO A 307 4.86 5.62 -4.26
N LEU A 308 3.76 5.72 -3.52
CA LEU A 308 2.71 6.73 -3.72
C LEU A 308 2.20 7.26 -2.38
N GLY A 309 1.86 6.35 -1.44
CA GLY A 309 1.31 6.71 -0.13
C GLY A 309 -0.22 6.73 -0.11
N ILE A 310 -0.85 5.57 -0.37
CA ILE A 310 -2.32 5.39 -0.31
C ILE A 310 -2.88 5.91 1.01
N VAL A 311 -2.18 5.71 2.14
CA VAL A 311 -2.63 6.17 3.46
C VAL A 311 -2.80 7.70 3.54
N ASN A 312 -2.05 8.48 2.72
CA ASN A 312 -2.30 9.92 2.62
C ASN A 312 -3.65 10.18 1.91
N LEU A 313 -3.99 9.40 0.87
CA LEU A 313 -5.29 9.48 0.21
C LEU A 313 -6.42 9.10 1.17
N GLU A 314 -6.22 8.08 2.02
CA GLU A 314 -7.19 7.67 3.05
C GLU A 314 -7.46 8.81 4.04
N ALA A 315 -6.40 9.46 4.55
CA ALA A 315 -6.52 10.62 5.43
C ALA A 315 -7.21 11.81 4.73
N MET A 316 -6.80 12.13 3.50
CA MET A 316 -7.41 13.20 2.70
C MET A 316 -8.89 12.92 2.41
N ALA A 317 -9.24 11.68 2.08
CA ALA A 317 -10.62 11.26 1.85
C ALA A 317 -11.49 11.40 3.11
N CYS A 318 -10.92 11.21 4.30
CA CYS A 318 -11.55 11.48 5.59
C CYS A 318 -11.54 12.97 6.00
N SER A 319 -11.11 13.89 5.12
CA SER A 319 -10.99 15.34 5.36
C SER A 319 -9.97 15.71 6.44
N THR A 320 -8.90 14.95 6.59
CA THR A 320 -7.83 15.18 7.56
C THR A 320 -6.65 15.87 6.88
N ALA A 321 -6.12 16.95 7.50
CA ALA A 321 -4.90 17.60 7.03
C ALA A 321 -3.70 16.62 7.11
N VAL A 322 -2.77 16.73 6.17
CA VAL A 322 -1.62 15.82 6.09
C VAL A 322 -0.31 16.56 6.35
N VAL A 323 0.57 16.00 7.17
CA VAL A 323 1.99 16.38 7.25
C VAL A 323 2.81 15.16 6.85
N ALA A 324 3.58 15.25 5.77
CA ALA A 324 4.26 14.10 5.21
C ALA A 324 5.69 14.40 4.75
N SER A 325 6.52 13.37 4.68
CA SER A 325 7.86 13.46 4.09
C SER A 325 7.77 13.70 2.58
N ARG A 326 8.63 14.55 2.05
CA ARG A 326 8.77 14.83 0.60
C ARG A 326 9.59 13.71 -0.07
N VAL A 327 9.01 12.51 -0.18
CA VAL A 327 9.67 11.35 -0.79
C VAL A 327 8.76 10.62 -1.77
N GLY A 328 9.35 9.99 -2.79
CA GLY A 328 8.67 9.13 -3.75
C GLY A 328 7.47 9.82 -4.40
N GLY A 329 6.31 9.17 -4.32
CA GLY A 329 5.04 9.68 -4.88
C GLY A 329 4.25 10.60 -3.94
N ILE A 330 4.67 10.83 -2.70
CA ILE A 330 3.93 11.70 -1.75
C ILE A 330 3.68 13.10 -2.33
N PRO A 331 4.64 13.79 -3.00
CA PRO A 331 4.40 15.10 -3.60
C PRO A 331 3.39 15.11 -4.74
N GLU A 332 3.02 13.94 -5.27
CA GLU A 332 1.97 13.80 -6.28
C GLU A 332 0.58 13.66 -5.65
N VAL A 333 0.51 13.28 -4.38
CA VAL A 333 -0.71 13.12 -3.59
C VAL A 333 -1.00 14.39 -2.79
N VAL A 334 -0.03 14.84 -2.00
CA VAL A 334 -0.15 15.99 -1.11
C VAL A 334 0.33 17.25 -1.82
N ASP A 335 -0.57 18.21 -1.98
CA ASP A 335 -0.26 19.56 -2.51
C ASP A 335 0.20 20.45 -1.36
N ASP A 336 1.50 20.78 -1.38
CA ASP A 336 2.20 21.47 -0.29
C ASP A 336 1.63 22.85 -0.03
N GLY A 337 1.19 23.10 1.18
CA GLY A 337 0.54 24.35 1.62
C GLY A 337 -0.97 24.40 1.34
N VAL A 338 -1.53 23.47 0.54
CA VAL A 338 -2.95 23.43 0.14
C VAL A 338 -3.69 22.28 0.81
N THR A 339 -3.25 21.03 0.61
CA THR A 339 -3.88 19.84 1.21
C THR A 339 -3.12 19.32 2.42
N GLY A 340 -1.93 19.85 2.68
CA GLY A 340 -1.05 19.47 3.76
C GLY A 340 0.28 20.21 3.72
N LEU A 341 1.26 19.73 4.49
CA LEU A 341 2.63 20.26 4.49
C LEU A 341 3.61 19.13 4.18
N LEU A 342 4.61 19.42 3.36
CA LEU A 342 5.68 18.51 3.00
C LEU A 342 7.00 18.92 3.65
N VAL A 343 7.63 17.99 4.37
CA VAL A 343 8.91 18.20 5.08
C VAL A 343 10.01 17.30 4.50
N PRO A 344 11.30 17.63 4.68
CA PRO A 344 12.38 16.71 4.35
C PRO A 344 12.24 15.38 5.12
N PRO A 345 12.58 14.23 4.52
CA PRO A 345 12.56 12.95 5.20
C PRO A 345 13.63 12.88 6.31
N ASP A 346 13.38 12.06 7.33
CA ASP A 346 14.27 11.81 8.48
C ASP A 346 14.72 13.07 9.23
N GLU A 347 13.85 14.11 9.26
CA GLU A 347 14.08 15.38 9.96
C GLU A 347 13.04 15.58 11.05
N PRO A 348 13.23 15.00 12.27
CA PRO A 348 12.24 15.08 13.35
C PRO A 348 11.84 16.51 13.74
N LYS A 349 12.80 17.46 13.71
CA LYS A 349 12.52 18.86 14.02
C LYS A 349 11.59 19.50 12.98
N ALA A 350 11.88 19.34 11.71
CA ALA A 350 11.05 19.89 10.64
C ALA A 350 9.64 19.27 10.68
N LEU A 351 9.54 17.97 11.00
CA LEU A 351 8.26 17.29 11.18
C LEU A 351 7.45 17.87 12.34
N ALA A 352 8.08 18.09 13.51
CA ALA A 352 7.44 18.69 14.66
C ALA A 352 6.98 20.13 14.40
N ASP A 353 7.81 20.95 13.75
CA ASP A 353 7.51 22.34 13.40
C ASP A 353 6.28 22.41 12.45
N ALA A 354 6.21 21.52 11.44
CA ALA A 354 5.08 21.44 10.52
C ALA A 354 3.79 20.98 11.22
N VAL A 355 3.87 19.94 12.06
CA VAL A 355 2.73 19.48 12.87
C VAL A 355 2.22 20.59 13.79
N ASN A 356 3.11 21.29 14.49
CA ASN A 356 2.74 22.41 15.36
C ASN A 356 2.10 23.57 14.56
N THR A 357 2.54 23.81 13.34
CA THR A 357 1.93 24.83 12.45
C THR A 357 0.46 24.49 12.14
N VAL A 358 0.15 23.20 11.89
CA VAL A 358 -1.23 22.75 11.66
C VAL A 358 -2.05 22.80 12.97
N LEU A 359 -1.49 22.35 14.09
CA LEU A 359 -2.15 22.36 15.40
C LEU A 359 -2.48 23.78 15.90
N ALA A 360 -1.66 24.76 15.56
CA ALA A 360 -1.83 26.15 16.02
C ALA A 360 -2.98 26.88 15.30
N ASP A 361 -3.44 26.37 14.13
CA ASP A 361 -4.52 26.99 13.33
C ASP A 361 -5.55 25.95 12.92
N PRO A 362 -6.56 25.67 13.77
CA PRO A 362 -7.63 24.71 13.47
C PRO A 362 -8.43 25.05 12.20
N ALA A 363 -8.58 26.34 11.88
CA ALA A 363 -9.30 26.76 10.67
C ALA A 363 -8.51 26.38 9.42
N ARG A 364 -7.20 26.57 9.43
CA ARG A 364 -6.29 26.14 8.37
C ARG A 364 -6.25 24.60 8.26
N ALA A 365 -6.17 23.88 9.37
CA ALA A 365 -6.21 22.43 9.39
C ALA A 365 -7.50 21.90 8.70
N ALA A 366 -8.65 22.46 9.07
CA ALA A 366 -9.93 22.10 8.44
C ALA A 366 -10.01 22.47 6.95
N ALA A 367 -9.41 23.61 6.55
CA ALA A 367 -9.34 24.00 5.14
C ALA A 367 -8.47 23.03 4.33
N MET A 368 -7.29 22.63 4.85
CA MET A 368 -6.43 21.64 4.24
C MET A 368 -7.12 20.28 4.11
N GLY A 369 -7.84 19.84 5.14
CA GLY A 369 -8.61 18.59 5.11
C GLY A 369 -9.70 18.60 4.04
N ARG A 370 -10.47 19.69 3.90
CA ARG A 370 -11.47 19.82 2.84
C ARG A 370 -10.85 19.82 1.44
N ALA A 371 -9.80 20.60 1.22
CA ALA A 371 -9.07 20.61 -0.05
C ALA A 371 -8.49 19.23 -0.38
N GLY A 372 -8.00 18.51 0.64
CA GLY A 372 -7.55 17.13 0.50
C GLY A 372 -8.64 16.19 0.03
N ARG A 373 -9.86 16.27 0.61
CA ARG A 373 -10.98 15.47 0.16
C ARG A 373 -11.44 15.81 -1.25
N GLU A 374 -11.56 17.08 -1.59
CA GLU A 374 -11.90 17.51 -2.96
C GLU A 374 -10.92 16.95 -3.98
N ARG A 375 -9.63 16.99 -3.69
CA ARG A 375 -8.59 16.40 -4.53
C ARG A 375 -8.69 14.87 -4.61
N ALA A 376 -8.91 14.17 -3.48
CA ALA A 376 -9.06 12.72 -3.46
C ALA A 376 -10.24 12.27 -4.34
N VAL A 377 -11.39 12.95 -4.22
CA VAL A 377 -12.60 12.67 -5.02
C VAL A 377 -12.37 12.97 -6.50
N GLY A 378 -11.72 14.10 -6.82
CA GLY A 378 -11.60 14.58 -8.20
C GLY A 378 -10.52 13.88 -9.03
N GLU A 379 -9.42 13.42 -8.40
CA GLU A 379 -8.23 12.98 -9.15
C GLU A 379 -7.88 11.51 -8.97
N PHE A 380 -8.39 10.81 -7.92
CA PHE A 380 -7.91 9.49 -7.52
C PHE A 380 -9.02 8.41 -7.53
N ALA A 381 -9.99 8.50 -8.42
CA ALA A 381 -11.05 7.51 -8.56
C ALA A 381 -10.53 6.19 -9.14
N TRP A 382 -10.87 5.04 -8.51
CA TRP A 382 -10.47 3.71 -8.98
C TRP A 382 -10.98 3.37 -10.39
N ALA A 383 -12.16 3.87 -10.78
CA ALA A 383 -12.69 3.67 -12.14
C ALA A 383 -11.72 4.21 -13.20
N ALA A 384 -11.17 5.43 -13.00
CA ALA A 384 -10.19 6.01 -13.93
C ALA A 384 -8.86 5.24 -13.94
N VAL A 385 -8.45 4.66 -12.82
CA VAL A 385 -7.26 3.77 -12.74
C VAL A 385 -7.50 2.51 -13.57
N ALA A 386 -8.67 1.87 -13.43
CA ALA A 386 -9.03 0.68 -14.18
C ALA A 386 -9.13 0.93 -15.69
N GLU A 387 -9.74 2.05 -16.10
CA GLU A 387 -9.82 2.46 -17.52
C GLU A 387 -8.42 2.62 -18.14
N ARG A 388 -7.51 3.31 -17.47
CA ARG A 388 -6.12 3.47 -17.92
C ARG A 388 -5.39 2.14 -18.00
N THR A 389 -5.63 1.24 -17.04
CA THR A 389 -5.03 -0.09 -17.00
C THR A 389 -5.58 -0.97 -18.14
N ALA A 390 -6.89 -0.94 -18.39
CA ALA A 390 -7.52 -1.66 -19.51
C ALA A 390 -7.01 -1.14 -20.87
N ALA A 391 -6.88 0.17 -21.05
CA ALA A 391 -6.30 0.77 -22.25
C ALA A 391 -4.83 0.34 -22.47
N LEU A 392 -4.06 0.20 -21.38
CA LEU A 392 -2.70 -0.34 -21.46
C LEU A 392 -2.71 -1.80 -21.93
N TYR A 393 -3.65 -2.64 -21.45
CA TYR A 393 -3.79 -4.01 -21.92
C TYR A 393 -4.09 -4.09 -23.42
N ASP A 394 -5.00 -3.24 -23.93
CA ASP A 394 -5.31 -3.18 -25.37
C ASP A 394 -4.07 -2.80 -26.18
N SER A 395 -3.32 -1.82 -25.70
CA SER A 395 -2.07 -1.37 -26.35
C SER A 395 -1.03 -2.48 -26.47
N VAL A 396 -0.78 -3.25 -25.37
CA VAL A 396 0.24 -4.31 -25.40
C VAL A 396 -0.24 -5.58 -26.10
N ALA A 397 -1.56 -5.81 -26.17
CA ALA A 397 -2.16 -6.92 -26.90
C ALA A 397 -2.31 -6.64 -28.42
N GLY A 398 -1.97 -5.42 -28.89
CA GLY A 398 -2.09 -5.04 -30.29
C GLY A 398 -3.53 -4.86 -30.78
N ARG A 399 -4.42 -4.41 -29.92
CA ARG A 399 -5.84 -4.18 -30.19
C ARG A 399 -6.19 -2.71 -30.28
#